data_b20da3531b71bb68daf4a2ec196aea5e
#
_entry.id   b20da3531b71bb68daf4a2ec196aea5e
#
_cell.length_a   1.000
_cell.length_b   1.000
_cell.length_c   1.000
_cell.angle_alpha   90.00
_cell.angle_beta   90.00
_cell.angle_gamma   90.00
#
_symmetry.space_group_name_H-M   'P 1'
#
loop_
_entity.id
_entity.type
_entity.pdbx_description
1 polymer ?
#
loop_
_entity_poly.entity_id
_entity_poly.type
_entity_poly.pdbx_seq_one_letter_code
_entity_poly.pdbx_strand_id
1 'polypeptide(L)'
;MIVKNVEKKENNTALLQVEVDAESFEKAVNSAYKKLKGSIYVAGFRKGKAPRVVIEGMYGSDIFHDEAVQILAPEAFEYAVEQEKLDTVGVPSIADYNVDDAKALTITFHTELYPVVTLGQYKGLEGVYSVTEVTDEDVDKELADERKRNARYEDVDRPVQKGDSIVFDFEGFVDGVPFEGGKAENYSLKVGSGAFIPGFEDQLVGMEAEKDGEVHVTFPEQYAENLAGKDATFKVKIHAIREPQLPELDDEFAKDVSEFDTLDEYKADIRKNLTESRAADAERNFKTEIMNKALDNMSVTIPESMIAEKTDEFLRNYADSLGIGRNVSRADLIKGLGMTEESFTAMMRPGAERQVQADLLLDAVVKAEDLHASDEDKEKFYKQLEEDYGENAEKVKGMIDEHLMMQDIERRKAADLIYESAVKTEPKAEEAAEAPAEAPAEENKD
;
A
#
# COMPACT_ATOMS: atom_id res chain seq x y z
N MET A 1 18.54 3.73 39.36
CA MET A 1 18.88 4.34 38.07
C MET A 1 18.77 5.87 38.18
N ILE A 2 19.57 6.63 37.40
CA ILE A 2 19.55 8.11 37.40
C ILE A 2 19.77 8.57 35.95
N VAL A 3 18.95 9.52 35.49
CA VAL A 3 19.19 10.19 34.21
C VAL A 3 20.29 11.23 34.40
N LYS A 4 21.43 11.10 33.74
CA LYS A 4 22.57 12.01 33.85
C LYS A 4 22.48 13.18 32.87
N ASN A 5 22.06 12.91 31.67
CA ASN A 5 22.03 13.93 30.61
C ASN A 5 20.97 13.58 29.57
N VAL A 6 20.32 14.61 29.05
CA VAL A 6 19.40 14.54 27.90
C VAL A 6 19.82 15.61 26.91
N GLU A 7 20.41 15.23 25.82
CA GLU A 7 20.83 16.12 24.74
C GLU A 7 19.90 15.94 23.55
N LYS A 8 19.00 16.91 23.36
CA LYS A 8 18.17 16.97 22.16
C LYS A 8 18.98 17.55 21.02
N LYS A 9 19.00 16.85 19.89
CA LYS A 9 19.69 17.23 18.66
C LYS A 9 18.72 17.69 17.59
N GLU A 10 19.28 18.22 16.52
CA GLU A 10 18.52 18.51 15.31
C GLU A 10 17.90 17.21 14.74
N ASN A 11 16.89 17.34 13.86
CA ASN A 11 16.17 16.22 13.23
C ASN A 11 15.41 15.31 14.22
N ASN A 12 14.88 15.89 15.32
CA ASN A 12 14.09 15.15 16.31
C ASN A 12 14.80 13.92 16.88
N THR A 13 16.10 14.02 17.11
CA THR A 13 16.87 12.95 17.78
C THR A 13 17.34 13.38 19.16
N ALA A 14 17.56 12.44 20.06
CA ALA A 14 18.08 12.68 21.39
C ALA A 14 19.12 11.65 21.81
N LEU A 15 20.11 12.10 22.59
CA LEU A 15 21.01 11.23 23.34
C LEU A 15 20.59 11.27 24.81
N LEU A 16 20.32 10.08 25.35
CA LEU A 16 19.94 9.88 26.76
C LEU A 16 21.05 9.14 27.47
N GLN A 17 21.60 9.71 28.54
CA GLN A 17 22.60 9.06 29.37
C GLN A 17 21.96 8.63 30.69
N VAL A 18 21.94 7.33 30.92
CA VAL A 18 21.34 6.73 32.11
C VAL A 18 22.42 5.97 32.89
N GLU A 19 22.56 6.34 34.16
CA GLU A 19 23.41 5.60 35.09
C GLU A 19 22.60 4.56 35.83
N VAL A 20 23.12 3.32 35.81
CA VAL A 20 22.63 2.17 36.55
C VAL A 20 23.60 1.90 37.67
N ASP A 21 23.11 1.74 38.88
CA ASP A 21 23.93 1.46 40.06
C ASP A 21 24.70 0.11 39.97
N ALA A 22 25.81 0.02 40.68
CA ALA A 22 26.69 -1.14 40.63
C ALA A 22 26.01 -2.46 41.06
N GLU A 23 25.01 -2.41 41.93
CA GLU A 23 24.30 -3.60 42.39
C GLU A 23 23.39 -4.15 41.26
N SER A 24 22.65 -3.29 40.58
CA SER A 24 21.83 -3.66 39.46
C SER A 24 22.66 -4.15 38.28
N PHE A 25 23.76 -3.51 38.00
CA PHE A 25 24.72 -3.95 36.97
C PHE A 25 25.31 -5.32 37.27
N GLU A 26 25.76 -5.58 38.52
CA GLU A 26 26.29 -6.87 38.91
C GLU A 26 25.24 -8.00 38.80
N LYS A 27 23.96 -7.72 39.10
CA LYS A 27 22.87 -8.69 38.88
C LYS A 27 22.70 -9.01 37.39
N ALA A 28 22.78 -8.00 36.52
CA ALA A 28 22.69 -8.19 35.07
C ALA A 28 23.93 -9.00 34.53
N VAL A 29 25.14 -8.70 34.98
CA VAL A 29 26.32 -9.46 34.64
C VAL A 29 26.21 -10.92 35.06
N ASN A 30 25.64 -11.21 36.23
CA ASN A 30 25.37 -12.59 36.67
C ASN A 30 24.31 -13.27 35.77
N SER A 31 23.34 -12.54 35.28
CA SER A 31 22.32 -13.05 34.33
C SER A 31 22.96 -13.33 32.96
N ALA A 32 23.78 -12.41 32.48
CA ALA A 32 24.56 -12.55 31.24
C ALA A 32 25.49 -13.80 31.32
N TYR A 33 26.22 -14.00 32.43
CA TYR A 33 27.00 -15.22 32.65
C TYR A 33 26.14 -16.48 32.56
N LYS A 34 24.94 -16.51 33.19
CA LYS A 34 24.05 -17.68 33.13
C LYS A 34 23.61 -17.98 31.70
N LYS A 35 23.38 -16.96 30.90
CA LYS A 35 22.97 -17.06 29.48
C LYS A 35 24.12 -17.52 28.60
N LEU A 36 25.33 -16.92 28.76
CA LEU A 36 26.47 -17.13 27.87
C LEU A 36 27.40 -18.29 28.25
N LYS A 37 27.44 -18.73 29.52
CA LYS A 37 28.36 -19.81 29.96
C LYS A 37 28.29 -21.10 29.13
N GLY A 38 27.16 -21.35 28.49
CA GLY A 38 26.94 -22.53 27.63
C GLY A 38 27.63 -22.42 26.25
N SER A 39 27.94 -21.21 25.79
CA SER A 39 28.59 -20.97 24.50
C SER A 39 30.13 -20.81 24.64
N ILE A 40 30.64 -20.44 25.83
CA ILE A 40 32.05 -20.15 26.08
C ILE A 40 32.80 -21.45 26.34
N TYR A 41 33.89 -21.67 25.62
CA TYR A 41 34.81 -22.81 25.83
C TYR A 41 35.89 -22.43 26.85
N VAL A 42 36.06 -23.26 27.89
CA VAL A 42 37.10 -23.10 28.92
C VAL A 42 37.84 -24.41 29.06
N ALA A 43 39.16 -24.39 28.80
CA ALA A 43 39.98 -25.57 28.93
C ALA A 43 39.95 -26.14 30.38
N GLY A 44 39.75 -27.43 30.53
CA GLY A 44 39.64 -28.10 31.84
C GLY A 44 38.21 -28.11 32.44
N PHE A 45 37.23 -27.48 31.82
CA PHE A 45 35.86 -27.51 32.26
C PHE A 45 34.91 -28.09 31.20
N ARG A 46 33.91 -28.83 31.70
CA ARG A 46 32.81 -29.25 30.82
C ARG A 46 32.01 -28.02 30.38
N LYS A 47 31.58 -27.97 29.12
CA LYS A 47 30.77 -26.89 28.52
C LYS A 47 29.67 -26.42 29.47
N GLY A 48 29.62 -25.13 29.78
CA GLY A 48 28.65 -24.50 30.66
C GLY A 48 28.83 -24.76 32.17
N LYS A 49 29.95 -25.36 32.60
CA LYS A 49 30.25 -25.63 34.02
C LYS A 49 31.40 -24.80 34.59
N ALA A 50 32.10 -24.00 33.78
CA ALA A 50 33.13 -23.09 34.25
C ALA A 50 32.55 -21.99 35.13
N PRO A 51 33.11 -21.73 36.34
CA PRO A 51 32.66 -20.60 37.17
C PRO A 51 32.97 -19.25 36.49
N ARG A 52 32.15 -18.23 36.82
CA ARG A 52 32.28 -16.86 36.26
C ARG A 52 33.71 -16.31 36.41
N VAL A 53 34.28 -16.41 37.60
CA VAL A 53 35.64 -15.90 37.90
C VAL A 53 36.70 -16.51 37.00
N VAL A 54 36.56 -17.79 36.62
CA VAL A 54 37.52 -18.47 35.71
C VAL A 54 37.38 -17.94 34.29
N ILE A 55 36.15 -17.70 33.84
CA ILE A 55 35.88 -17.15 32.50
C ILE A 55 36.42 -15.72 32.42
N GLU A 56 36.11 -14.88 33.39
CA GLU A 56 36.60 -13.49 33.47
C GLU A 56 38.13 -13.42 33.58
N GLY A 57 38.74 -14.36 34.28
CA GLY A 57 40.21 -14.44 34.35
C GLY A 57 40.88 -14.83 33.03
N MET A 58 40.21 -15.55 32.15
CA MET A 58 40.74 -15.99 30.85
C MET A 58 40.42 -15.01 29.71
N TYR A 59 39.26 -14.41 29.74
CA TYR A 59 38.74 -13.62 28.61
C TYR A 59 38.59 -12.14 28.90
N GLY A 60 38.83 -11.72 30.15
CA GLY A 60 38.63 -10.33 30.61
C GLY A 60 37.39 -10.19 31.46
N SER A 61 37.41 -9.18 32.37
CA SER A 61 36.26 -8.89 33.27
C SER A 61 35.04 -8.36 32.55
N ASP A 62 35.22 -7.89 31.33
CA ASP A 62 34.23 -7.25 30.48
C ASP A 62 33.45 -8.21 29.56
N ILE A 63 33.84 -9.49 29.50
CA ILE A 63 33.24 -10.50 28.61
C ILE A 63 31.70 -10.62 28.71
N PHE A 64 31.14 -10.25 29.84
CA PHE A 64 29.71 -10.31 30.07
C PHE A 64 29.01 -8.93 30.00
N HIS A 65 29.77 -7.83 29.78
CA HIS A 65 29.23 -6.47 29.85
C HIS A 65 28.26 -6.22 28.72
N ASP A 66 28.57 -6.55 27.50
CA ASP A 66 27.69 -6.34 26.34
C ASP A 66 26.31 -6.99 26.55
N GLU A 67 26.28 -8.24 26.99
CA GLU A 67 25.04 -8.95 27.27
C GLU A 67 24.31 -8.37 28.49
N ALA A 68 25.05 -7.92 29.53
CA ALA A 68 24.48 -7.28 30.70
C ALA A 68 23.84 -5.93 30.35
N VAL A 69 24.47 -5.15 29.47
CA VAL A 69 23.93 -3.90 28.91
C VAL A 69 22.65 -4.19 28.13
N GLN A 70 22.61 -5.20 27.26
CA GLN A 70 21.41 -5.58 26.52
C GLN A 70 20.25 -5.99 27.46
N ILE A 71 20.55 -6.63 28.59
CA ILE A 71 19.54 -7.01 29.59
C ILE A 71 18.97 -5.79 30.30
N LEU A 72 19.79 -4.77 30.58
CA LEU A 72 19.38 -3.58 31.33
C LEU A 72 18.82 -2.47 30.44
N ALA A 73 19.16 -2.45 29.17
CA ALA A 73 18.82 -1.38 28.26
C ALA A 73 17.30 -1.07 28.20
N PRO A 74 16.39 -2.06 28.10
CA PRO A 74 14.97 -1.77 28.07
C PRO A 74 14.48 -1.01 29.31
N GLU A 75 14.83 -1.51 30.51
CA GLU A 75 14.41 -0.90 31.79
C GLU A 75 15.04 0.49 31.99
N ALA A 76 16.32 0.66 31.59
CA ALA A 76 17.02 1.93 31.71
C ALA A 76 16.46 3.00 30.76
N PHE A 77 16.09 2.58 29.56
CA PHE A 77 15.48 3.46 28.57
C PHE A 77 14.07 3.91 29.01
N GLU A 78 13.23 2.96 29.40
CA GLU A 78 11.85 3.23 29.88
C GLU A 78 11.89 4.19 31.08
N TYR A 79 12.79 3.93 32.05
CA TYR A 79 13.00 4.82 33.18
C TYR A 79 13.34 6.26 32.75
N ALA A 80 14.24 6.43 31.75
CA ALA A 80 14.63 7.75 31.27
C ALA A 80 13.50 8.47 30.55
N VAL A 81 12.75 7.76 29.72
CA VAL A 81 11.59 8.30 28.99
C VAL A 81 10.52 8.81 29.95
N GLU A 82 10.20 8.01 30.99
CA GLU A 82 9.21 8.40 32.02
C GLU A 82 9.65 9.62 32.85
N GLN A 83 10.92 9.62 33.31
CA GLN A 83 11.45 10.71 34.13
C GLN A 83 11.49 12.04 33.39
N GLU A 84 11.91 12.03 32.14
CA GLU A 84 12.07 13.22 31.29
C GLU A 84 10.81 13.56 30.49
N LYS A 85 9.75 12.72 30.60
CA LYS A 85 8.48 12.85 29.87
C LYS A 85 8.71 13.05 28.37
N LEU A 86 9.57 12.20 27.82
CA LEU A 86 9.88 12.23 26.40
C LEU A 86 8.84 11.43 25.61
N ASP A 87 8.44 11.98 24.50
CA ASP A 87 7.62 11.27 23.51
C ASP A 87 8.60 10.72 22.45
N THR A 88 8.84 9.42 22.48
CA THR A 88 9.83 8.75 21.64
C THR A 88 9.17 7.91 20.56
N VAL A 89 9.81 7.82 19.40
CA VAL A 89 9.39 6.98 18.26
C VAL A 89 10.47 6.00 17.87
N GLY A 90 10.06 4.90 17.28
CA GLY A 90 10.98 3.84 16.86
C GLY A 90 11.65 3.09 18.01
N VAL A 91 12.63 2.28 17.67
CA VAL A 91 13.39 1.48 18.63
C VAL A 91 14.70 2.20 18.98
N PRO A 92 14.97 2.48 20.27
CA PRO A 92 16.21 3.14 20.68
C PRO A 92 17.42 2.24 20.36
N SER A 93 18.52 2.86 20.00
CA SER A 93 19.81 2.19 19.84
C SER A 93 20.76 2.57 20.97
N ILE A 94 21.61 1.63 21.38
CA ILE A 94 22.71 1.89 22.31
C ILE A 94 23.84 2.49 21.51
N ALA A 95 24.12 3.79 21.74
CA ALA A 95 25.20 4.49 21.07
C ALA A 95 26.57 4.18 21.71
N ASP A 96 26.62 4.08 23.04
CA ASP A 96 27.82 3.81 23.81
C ASP A 96 27.43 3.36 25.23
N TYR A 97 28.38 2.70 25.92
CA TYR A 97 28.28 2.47 27.34
C TYR A 97 29.65 2.54 28.02
N ASN A 98 29.67 2.91 29.30
CA ASN A 98 30.88 2.98 30.10
C ASN A 98 30.61 2.44 31.51
N VAL A 99 31.58 1.69 32.05
CA VAL A 99 31.58 1.19 33.43
C VAL A 99 32.67 1.94 34.17
N ASP A 100 32.32 2.65 35.22
CA ASP A 100 33.27 3.40 36.01
C ASP A 100 34.02 2.54 37.04
N ASP A 101 34.98 3.16 37.75
CA ASP A 101 35.79 2.49 38.79
C ASP A 101 34.93 2.00 39.98
N ALA A 102 33.78 2.59 40.20
CA ALA A 102 32.80 2.21 41.23
C ALA A 102 31.87 1.08 40.74
N LYS A 103 32.08 0.58 39.49
CA LYS A 103 31.25 -0.40 38.80
C LYS A 103 29.79 0.06 38.53
N ALA A 104 29.55 1.36 38.49
CA ALA A 104 28.30 1.88 37.96
C ALA A 104 28.37 1.89 36.42
N LEU A 105 27.25 1.50 35.79
CA LEU A 105 27.15 1.45 34.33
C LEU A 105 26.43 2.72 33.84
N THR A 106 27.04 3.44 32.92
CA THR A 106 26.36 4.51 32.16
C THR A 106 26.08 4.01 30.77
N ILE A 107 24.81 4.01 30.36
CA ILE A 107 24.38 3.66 29.00
C ILE A 107 23.98 4.96 28.30
N THR A 108 24.46 5.16 27.08
CA THR A 108 24.05 6.25 26.18
C THR A 108 23.15 5.69 25.11
N PHE A 109 21.89 6.11 25.11
CA PHE A 109 20.92 5.75 24.08
C PHE A 109 20.85 6.86 23.03
N HIS A 110 20.72 6.45 21.79
CA HIS A 110 20.28 7.30 20.70
C HIS A 110 18.84 6.92 20.37
N THR A 111 17.93 7.90 20.41
CA THR A 111 16.51 7.73 20.15
C THR A 111 15.96 8.85 19.28
N GLU A 112 14.90 8.57 18.56
CA GLU A 112 14.13 9.58 17.84
C GLU A 112 12.95 10.03 18.70
N LEU A 113 12.62 11.31 18.61
CA LEU A 113 11.53 11.94 19.34
C LEU A 113 10.34 12.17 18.40
N TYR A 114 9.13 12.13 18.94
CA TYR A 114 7.94 12.50 18.19
C TYR A 114 8.10 13.95 17.65
N PRO A 115 7.85 14.16 16.35
CA PRO A 115 8.18 15.44 15.72
C PRO A 115 7.22 16.55 16.15
N VAL A 116 7.76 17.77 16.29
CA VAL A 116 6.96 18.95 16.53
C VAL A 116 6.48 19.50 15.19
N VAL A 117 5.16 19.55 15.01
CA VAL A 117 4.52 20.10 13.81
C VAL A 117 4.30 21.60 14.00
N THR A 118 4.74 22.39 13.02
CA THR A 118 4.34 23.79 12.92
C THR A 118 3.22 23.89 11.90
N LEU A 119 1.99 24.12 12.39
CA LEU A 119 0.82 24.29 11.54
C LEU A 119 0.91 25.59 10.75
N GLY A 120 0.64 25.50 9.44
CA GLY A 120 0.34 26.65 8.60
C GLY A 120 -1.17 26.90 8.51
N GLN A 121 -1.62 27.46 7.40
CA GLN A 121 -3.05 27.60 7.15
C GLN A 121 -3.66 26.23 6.80
N TYR A 122 -4.62 25.78 7.58
CA TYR A 122 -5.39 24.54 7.37
C TYR A 122 -6.90 24.78 7.32
N LYS A 123 -7.38 25.99 7.70
CA LYS A 123 -8.78 26.41 7.58
C LYS A 123 -8.96 27.42 6.45
N GLY A 124 -10.15 27.39 5.81
CA GLY A 124 -10.47 28.33 4.75
C GLY A 124 -9.62 28.16 3.50
N LEU A 125 -9.13 26.97 3.23
CA LEU A 125 -8.39 26.65 2.01
C LEU A 125 -9.36 26.61 0.83
N GLU A 126 -8.95 27.13 -0.31
CA GLU A 126 -9.72 27.08 -1.55
C GLU A 126 -9.34 25.82 -2.34
N GLY A 127 -10.32 25.08 -2.82
CA GLY A 127 -10.12 23.91 -3.69
C GLY A 127 -11.10 23.86 -4.83
N VAL A 128 -10.72 23.21 -5.92
CA VAL A 128 -11.58 23.07 -7.09
C VAL A 128 -12.60 21.98 -6.84
N TYR A 129 -13.88 22.35 -6.95
CA TYR A 129 -14.98 21.40 -6.90
C TYR A 129 -15.76 21.47 -8.20
N SER A 130 -15.63 20.48 -9.05
CA SER A 130 -16.30 20.42 -10.35
C SER A 130 -16.93 19.05 -10.54
N VAL A 131 -18.22 19.03 -10.72
CA VAL A 131 -18.98 17.84 -11.10
C VAL A 131 -19.28 17.95 -12.59
N THR A 132 -18.70 17.08 -13.39
CA THR A 132 -19.02 17.02 -14.83
C THR A 132 -20.46 16.52 -15.00
N GLU A 133 -21.27 17.27 -15.71
CA GLU A 133 -22.66 16.86 -16.01
C GLU A 133 -22.68 15.54 -16.80
N VAL A 134 -23.65 14.68 -16.47
CA VAL A 134 -23.86 13.42 -17.20
C VAL A 134 -24.67 13.72 -18.44
N THR A 135 -24.11 13.47 -19.61
CA THR A 135 -24.75 13.65 -20.92
C THR A 135 -25.54 12.40 -21.32
N ASP A 136 -26.38 12.53 -22.33
CA ASP A 136 -27.07 11.37 -22.94
C ASP A 136 -26.07 10.42 -23.58
N GLU A 137 -24.95 10.92 -24.10
CA GLU A 137 -23.87 10.12 -24.68
C GLU A 137 -23.19 9.24 -23.62
N ASP A 138 -23.01 9.72 -22.39
CA ASP A 138 -22.46 8.91 -21.29
C ASP A 138 -23.38 7.73 -20.95
N VAL A 139 -24.70 7.99 -20.90
CA VAL A 139 -25.70 6.95 -20.65
C VAL A 139 -25.74 5.93 -21.78
N ASP A 140 -25.68 6.40 -23.03
CA ASP A 140 -25.69 5.52 -24.19
C ASP A 140 -24.38 4.70 -24.29
N LYS A 141 -23.24 5.24 -23.86
CA LYS A 141 -21.96 4.51 -23.74
C LYS A 141 -22.07 3.39 -22.73
N GLU A 142 -22.57 3.66 -21.52
CA GLU A 142 -22.73 2.63 -20.49
C GLU A 142 -23.71 1.54 -20.94
N LEU A 143 -24.82 1.91 -21.58
CA LEU A 143 -25.74 0.95 -22.18
C LEU A 143 -25.10 0.10 -23.29
N ALA A 144 -24.26 0.71 -24.13
CA ALA A 144 -23.54 0.00 -25.17
C ALA A 144 -22.54 -1.00 -24.58
N ASP A 145 -21.90 -0.65 -23.48
CA ASP A 145 -20.96 -1.53 -22.79
C ASP A 145 -21.70 -2.67 -22.07
N GLU A 146 -22.84 -2.38 -21.42
CA GLU A 146 -23.67 -3.41 -20.84
C GLU A 146 -24.24 -4.37 -21.89
N ARG A 147 -24.64 -3.84 -23.03
CA ARG A 147 -25.09 -4.60 -24.21
C ARG A 147 -24.00 -5.56 -24.72
N LYS A 148 -22.72 -5.11 -24.73
CA LYS A 148 -21.57 -5.96 -25.12
C LYS A 148 -21.30 -7.07 -24.10
N ARG A 149 -21.47 -6.78 -22.78
CA ARG A 149 -21.29 -7.77 -21.69
C ARG A 149 -22.33 -8.88 -21.80
N ASN A 150 -23.55 -8.54 -22.24
CA ASN A 150 -24.68 -9.46 -22.38
C ASN A 150 -24.86 -10.00 -23.82
N ALA A 151 -23.85 -9.84 -24.67
CA ALA A 151 -23.87 -10.39 -26.04
C ALA A 151 -23.94 -11.93 -26.02
N ARG A 152 -24.81 -12.49 -26.85
CA ARG A 152 -24.85 -13.91 -27.13
C ARG A 152 -23.87 -14.21 -28.24
N TYR A 153 -23.16 -15.34 -28.17
CA TYR A 153 -22.19 -15.73 -29.18
C TYR A 153 -22.75 -16.86 -30.02
N GLU A 154 -22.83 -16.64 -31.35
CA GLU A 154 -23.26 -17.64 -32.30
C GLU A 154 -22.09 -18.13 -33.14
N ASP A 155 -21.98 -19.45 -33.33
CA ASP A 155 -20.96 -20.04 -34.19
C ASP A 155 -21.24 -19.67 -35.65
N VAL A 156 -20.22 -19.16 -36.35
CA VAL A 156 -20.33 -18.74 -37.74
C VAL A 156 -19.27 -19.41 -38.61
N ASP A 157 -19.68 -19.74 -39.86
CA ASP A 157 -18.80 -20.34 -40.88
C ASP A 157 -18.38 -19.29 -41.91
N ARG A 158 -17.57 -18.33 -41.46
CA ARG A 158 -16.97 -17.27 -42.26
C ARG A 158 -15.59 -16.92 -41.74
N PRO A 159 -14.76 -16.22 -42.56
CA PRO A 159 -13.49 -15.69 -42.03
C PRO A 159 -13.68 -14.78 -40.81
N VAL A 160 -12.67 -14.82 -39.92
CA VAL A 160 -12.58 -14.00 -38.72
C VAL A 160 -12.73 -12.53 -39.02
N GLN A 161 -13.51 -11.82 -38.24
CA GLN A 161 -13.68 -10.38 -38.28
C GLN A 161 -13.29 -9.76 -36.92
N LYS A 162 -12.96 -8.47 -36.93
CA LYS A 162 -12.72 -7.72 -35.69
C LYS A 162 -14.00 -7.70 -34.84
N GLY A 163 -13.86 -8.05 -33.57
CA GLY A 163 -14.98 -8.18 -32.63
C GLY A 163 -15.46 -9.61 -32.39
N ASP A 164 -15.12 -10.56 -33.25
CA ASP A 164 -15.45 -11.96 -33.05
C ASP A 164 -14.72 -12.55 -31.85
N SER A 165 -15.34 -13.53 -31.20
CA SER A 165 -14.68 -14.39 -30.22
C SER A 165 -14.23 -15.68 -30.93
N ILE A 166 -12.94 -15.97 -30.89
CA ILE A 166 -12.39 -17.19 -31.50
C ILE A 166 -11.89 -18.13 -30.43
N VAL A 167 -11.96 -19.42 -30.72
CA VAL A 167 -11.29 -20.47 -29.95
C VAL A 167 -10.19 -21.03 -30.86
N PHE A 168 -8.95 -20.96 -30.41
CA PHE A 168 -7.81 -21.33 -31.25
C PHE A 168 -6.64 -21.87 -30.43
N ASP A 169 -5.78 -22.62 -31.11
CA ASP A 169 -4.47 -23.03 -30.61
C ASP A 169 -3.41 -22.13 -31.16
N PHE A 170 -2.38 -21.86 -30.38
CA PHE A 170 -1.20 -21.17 -30.86
C PHE A 170 0.08 -21.74 -30.26
N GLU A 171 1.17 -21.67 -31.05
CA GLU A 171 2.51 -22.03 -30.61
C GLU A 171 3.51 -21.03 -31.22
N GLY A 172 4.19 -20.26 -30.35
CA GLY A 172 5.11 -19.21 -30.72
C GLY A 172 6.56 -19.68 -30.77
N PHE A 173 7.29 -19.19 -31.78
CA PHE A 173 8.69 -19.49 -32.01
C PHE A 173 9.48 -18.17 -32.18
N VAL A 174 10.64 -18.08 -31.54
CA VAL A 174 11.65 -17.04 -31.79
C VAL A 174 12.89 -17.73 -32.32
N ASP A 175 13.40 -17.28 -33.47
CA ASP A 175 14.51 -17.92 -34.18
C ASP A 175 14.30 -19.43 -34.45
N GLY A 176 13.05 -19.86 -34.63
CA GLY A 176 12.66 -21.24 -34.85
C GLY A 176 12.64 -22.12 -33.60
N VAL A 177 12.83 -21.55 -32.42
CA VAL A 177 12.79 -22.27 -31.13
C VAL A 177 11.54 -21.85 -30.37
N PRO A 178 10.72 -22.81 -29.84
CA PRO A 178 9.57 -22.49 -29.01
C PRO A 178 10.03 -21.87 -27.69
N PHE A 179 9.27 -20.89 -27.17
CA PHE A 179 9.58 -20.22 -25.91
C PHE A 179 8.51 -20.51 -24.85
N GLU A 180 8.91 -20.41 -23.59
CA GLU A 180 8.03 -20.64 -22.45
C GLU A 180 6.92 -19.57 -22.39
N GLY A 181 5.66 -20.02 -22.22
CA GLY A 181 4.48 -19.16 -22.29
C GLY A 181 3.95 -18.87 -23.69
N GLY A 182 4.66 -19.32 -24.74
CA GLY A 182 4.27 -19.11 -26.16
C GLY A 182 3.25 -20.11 -26.70
N LYS A 183 2.75 -21.07 -25.89
CA LYS A 183 1.82 -22.12 -26.36
C LYS A 183 0.58 -22.19 -25.50
N ALA A 184 -0.60 -22.27 -26.15
CA ALA A 184 -1.84 -22.66 -25.52
C ALA A 184 -2.75 -23.39 -26.52
N GLU A 185 -3.62 -24.25 -25.98
CA GLU A 185 -4.62 -25.00 -26.74
C GLU A 185 -6.03 -24.57 -26.28
N ASN A 186 -6.96 -24.46 -27.24
CA ASN A 186 -8.35 -24.02 -26.99
C ASN A 186 -8.44 -22.66 -26.26
N TYR A 187 -7.53 -21.74 -26.61
CA TYR A 187 -7.57 -20.41 -26.01
C TYR A 187 -8.72 -19.58 -26.61
N SER A 188 -9.47 -18.89 -25.74
CA SER A 188 -10.57 -18.02 -26.18
C SER A 188 -10.07 -16.57 -26.23
N LEU A 189 -10.20 -15.92 -27.41
CA LEU A 189 -9.77 -14.57 -27.64
C LEU A 189 -10.87 -13.76 -28.34
N LYS A 190 -11.14 -12.56 -27.85
CA LYS A 190 -11.93 -11.56 -28.58
C LYS A 190 -10.98 -10.76 -29.49
N VAL A 191 -11.15 -10.90 -30.80
CA VAL A 191 -10.30 -10.25 -31.81
C VAL A 191 -10.48 -8.73 -31.76
N GLY A 192 -9.38 -8.00 -31.56
CA GLY A 192 -9.38 -6.55 -31.37
C GLY A 192 -9.47 -6.10 -29.90
N SER A 193 -9.29 -7.03 -28.95
CA SER A 193 -9.25 -6.71 -27.52
C SER A 193 -7.93 -6.08 -27.05
N GLY A 194 -6.83 -6.28 -27.81
CA GLY A 194 -5.49 -5.89 -27.41
C GLY A 194 -4.87 -6.79 -26.34
N ALA A 195 -5.41 -7.99 -26.14
CA ALA A 195 -4.89 -8.95 -25.17
C ALA A 195 -3.56 -9.60 -25.60
N PHE A 196 -3.25 -9.56 -26.90
CA PHE A 196 -2.01 -10.05 -27.46
C PHE A 196 -1.08 -8.90 -27.84
N ILE A 197 0.17 -9.27 -28.18
CA ILE A 197 1.16 -8.28 -28.66
C ILE A 197 0.68 -7.59 -29.93
N PRO A 198 1.03 -6.31 -30.12
CA PRO A 198 0.56 -5.51 -31.27
C PRO A 198 0.77 -6.20 -32.60
N GLY A 199 -0.26 -6.16 -33.45
CA GLY A 199 -0.23 -6.77 -34.78
C GLY A 199 -0.56 -8.27 -34.82
N PHE A 200 -0.71 -8.93 -33.69
CA PHE A 200 -1.10 -10.34 -33.64
C PHE A 200 -2.58 -10.53 -34.02
N GLU A 201 -3.47 -9.81 -33.34
CA GLU A 201 -4.91 -9.94 -33.54
C GLU A 201 -5.36 -9.46 -34.92
N ASP A 202 -4.70 -8.45 -35.50
CA ASP A 202 -5.00 -7.93 -36.84
C ASP A 202 -4.72 -8.97 -37.93
N GLN A 203 -3.70 -9.82 -37.74
CA GLN A 203 -3.38 -10.86 -38.70
C GLN A 203 -4.30 -12.08 -38.63
N LEU A 204 -5.04 -12.26 -37.52
CA LEU A 204 -6.08 -13.28 -37.41
C LEU A 204 -7.32 -12.94 -38.21
N VAL A 205 -7.54 -11.64 -38.51
CA VAL A 205 -8.67 -11.19 -39.34
C VAL A 205 -8.53 -11.74 -40.73
N GLY A 206 -9.57 -12.39 -41.25
CA GLY A 206 -9.58 -13.05 -42.57
C GLY A 206 -9.17 -14.52 -42.54
N MET A 207 -8.67 -15.05 -41.42
CA MET A 207 -8.40 -16.47 -41.30
C MET A 207 -9.71 -17.27 -41.18
N GLU A 208 -9.71 -18.51 -41.65
CA GLU A 208 -10.87 -19.41 -41.62
C GLU A 208 -10.69 -20.46 -40.52
N ALA A 209 -11.80 -20.95 -39.97
CA ALA A 209 -11.79 -22.06 -39.03
C ALA A 209 -11.21 -23.34 -39.65
N GLU A 210 -10.63 -24.22 -38.82
CA GLU A 210 -10.02 -25.50 -39.15
C GLU A 210 -8.83 -25.44 -40.13
N LYS A 211 -8.31 -24.21 -40.43
CA LYS A 211 -7.11 -24.01 -41.24
C LYS A 211 -5.94 -23.59 -40.36
N ASP A 212 -4.77 -24.13 -40.68
CA ASP A 212 -3.52 -23.69 -40.11
C ASP A 212 -3.11 -22.32 -40.66
N GLY A 213 -2.68 -21.41 -39.80
CA GLY A 213 -2.20 -20.10 -40.14
C GLY A 213 -0.87 -19.78 -39.47
N GLU A 214 -0.18 -18.76 -39.98
CA GLU A 214 1.00 -18.22 -39.32
C GLU A 214 0.82 -16.71 -39.11
N VAL A 215 1.24 -16.23 -37.94
CA VAL A 215 1.20 -14.83 -37.51
C VAL A 215 2.63 -14.39 -37.21
N HIS A 216 3.09 -13.31 -37.85
CA HIS A 216 4.43 -12.78 -37.67
C HIS A 216 4.35 -11.44 -36.93
N VAL A 217 5.01 -11.34 -35.78
CA VAL A 217 4.98 -10.14 -34.94
C VAL A 217 6.33 -9.91 -34.29
N THR A 218 6.61 -8.66 -33.94
CA THR A 218 7.80 -8.27 -33.18
C THR A 218 7.41 -7.93 -31.77
N PHE A 219 8.08 -8.51 -30.76
CA PHE A 219 7.82 -8.17 -29.36
C PHE A 219 8.18 -6.70 -29.09
N PRO A 220 7.38 -5.98 -28.29
CA PRO A 220 7.72 -4.62 -27.85
C PRO A 220 9.06 -4.58 -27.11
N GLU A 221 9.74 -3.43 -27.13
CA GLU A 221 10.98 -3.22 -26.37
C GLU A 221 10.77 -3.33 -24.83
N GLN A 222 9.56 -3.01 -24.37
CA GLN A 222 9.15 -3.13 -22.98
C GLN A 222 8.50 -4.50 -22.71
N TYR A 223 9.21 -5.58 -22.97
CA TYR A 223 8.77 -6.96 -22.72
C TYR A 223 9.86 -7.72 -21.93
N ALA A 224 9.64 -9.01 -21.64
CA ALA A 224 10.63 -9.83 -20.95
C ALA A 224 11.99 -9.81 -21.68
N GLU A 225 13.10 -9.62 -20.95
CA GLU A 225 14.47 -9.42 -21.52
C GLU A 225 14.89 -10.44 -22.58
N ASN A 226 14.40 -11.69 -22.44
CA ASN A 226 14.69 -12.77 -23.36
C ASN A 226 13.90 -12.68 -24.69
N LEU A 227 12.83 -11.87 -24.76
CA LEU A 227 11.92 -11.74 -25.91
C LEU A 227 11.85 -10.33 -26.48
N ALA A 228 12.16 -9.28 -25.71
CA ALA A 228 12.06 -7.88 -26.09
C ALA A 228 12.74 -7.59 -27.45
N GLY A 229 12.02 -6.92 -28.36
CA GLY A 229 12.50 -6.52 -29.69
C GLY A 229 12.77 -7.67 -30.68
N LYS A 230 12.41 -8.91 -30.34
CA LYS A 230 12.64 -10.06 -31.26
C LYS A 230 11.44 -10.34 -32.12
N ASP A 231 11.71 -10.81 -33.34
CA ASP A 231 10.68 -11.31 -34.24
C ASP A 231 10.23 -12.71 -33.80
N ALA A 232 8.91 -12.89 -33.75
CA ALA A 232 8.28 -14.14 -33.42
C ALA A 232 7.31 -14.59 -34.50
N THR A 233 7.26 -15.90 -34.72
CA THR A 233 6.29 -16.54 -35.61
C THR A 233 5.40 -17.43 -34.77
N PHE A 234 4.10 -17.21 -34.81
CA PHE A 234 3.12 -18.04 -34.17
C PHE A 234 2.39 -18.91 -35.18
N LYS A 235 2.39 -20.21 -34.95
CA LYS A 235 1.51 -21.12 -35.65
C LYS A 235 0.17 -21.11 -34.95
N VAL A 236 -0.88 -20.86 -35.69
CA VAL A 236 -2.23 -20.74 -35.13
C VAL A 236 -3.18 -21.68 -35.85
N LYS A 237 -4.12 -22.25 -35.12
CA LYS A 237 -5.22 -23.03 -35.65
C LYS A 237 -6.52 -22.64 -34.99
N ILE A 238 -7.45 -22.08 -35.77
CA ILE A 238 -8.76 -21.62 -35.27
C ILE A 238 -9.73 -22.78 -35.31
N HIS A 239 -10.36 -23.11 -34.17
CA HIS A 239 -11.33 -24.18 -34.05
C HIS A 239 -12.76 -23.69 -34.22
N ALA A 240 -13.08 -22.50 -33.68
CA ALA A 240 -14.42 -21.93 -33.77
C ALA A 240 -14.33 -20.40 -33.87
N ILE A 241 -15.25 -19.86 -34.65
CA ILE A 241 -15.43 -18.42 -34.79
C ILE A 241 -16.85 -18.12 -34.30
N ARG A 242 -16.97 -17.19 -33.36
CA ARG A 242 -18.24 -16.82 -32.74
C ARG A 242 -18.47 -15.33 -32.91
N GLU A 243 -19.59 -14.98 -33.55
CA GLU A 243 -20.03 -13.61 -33.71
C GLU A 243 -20.83 -13.17 -32.47
N PRO A 244 -20.52 -12.01 -31.88
CA PRO A 244 -21.33 -11.48 -30.81
C PRO A 244 -22.65 -10.93 -31.36
N GLN A 245 -23.77 -11.56 -31.00
CA GLN A 245 -25.10 -11.05 -31.26
C GLN A 245 -25.52 -10.12 -30.12
N LEU A 246 -25.52 -8.83 -30.39
CA LEU A 246 -25.91 -7.83 -29.41
C LEU A 246 -27.44 -7.82 -29.26
N PRO A 247 -27.97 -7.91 -28.01
CA PRO A 247 -29.42 -7.80 -27.78
C PRO A 247 -29.95 -6.46 -28.28
N GLU A 248 -31.21 -6.39 -28.64
CA GLU A 248 -31.88 -5.11 -28.96
C GLU A 248 -32.03 -4.28 -27.67
N LEU A 249 -31.92 -2.93 -27.82
CA LEU A 249 -32.12 -2.01 -26.68
C LEU A 249 -33.62 -1.71 -26.54
N ASP A 250 -34.30 -2.56 -25.79
CA ASP A 250 -35.73 -2.49 -25.53
C ASP A 250 -36.05 -2.80 -24.05
N ASP A 251 -37.33 -2.85 -23.72
CA ASP A 251 -37.78 -3.15 -22.36
C ASP A 251 -37.48 -4.60 -21.94
N GLU A 252 -37.31 -5.54 -22.88
CA GLU A 252 -36.88 -6.89 -22.57
C GLU A 252 -35.41 -6.91 -22.13
N PHE A 253 -34.57 -6.15 -22.82
CA PHE A 253 -33.18 -5.98 -22.40
C PHE A 253 -33.09 -5.40 -20.99
N ALA A 254 -33.85 -4.35 -20.69
CA ALA A 254 -33.84 -3.75 -19.34
C ALA A 254 -34.20 -4.76 -18.25
N LYS A 255 -35.19 -5.61 -18.48
CA LYS A 255 -35.60 -6.69 -17.55
C LYS A 255 -34.58 -7.78 -17.39
N ASP A 256 -33.83 -8.09 -18.46
CA ASP A 256 -32.80 -9.15 -18.43
C ASP A 256 -31.56 -8.73 -17.65
N VAL A 257 -31.20 -7.42 -17.67
CA VAL A 257 -29.95 -6.92 -17.11
C VAL A 257 -30.12 -6.09 -15.83
N SER A 258 -31.34 -5.78 -15.44
CA SER A 258 -31.64 -4.92 -14.29
C SER A 258 -32.94 -5.28 -13.58
N GLU A 259 -33.28 -4.56 -12.52
CA GLU A 259 -34.55 -4.71 -11.78
C GLU A 259 -35.70 -3.86 -12.39
N PHE A 260 -35.46 -3.15 -13.49
CA PHE A 260 -36.42 -2.22 -14.09
C PHE A 260 -37.26 -2.88 -15.17
N ASP A 261 -38.52 -2.44 -15.29
CA ASP A 261 -39.47 -2.97 -16.26
C ASP A 261 -39.34 -2.33 -17.64
N THR A 262 -38.75 -1.13 -17.72
CA THR A 262 -38.61 -0.38 -18.97
C THR A 262 -37.20 0.15 -19.19
N LEU A 263 -36.83 0.31 -20.46
CA LEU A 263 -35.54 0.86 -20.84
C LEU A 263 -35.33 2.30 -20.32
N ASP A 264 -36.42 3.09 -20.29
CA ASP A 264 -36.38 4.49 -19.81
C ASP A 264 -36.08 4.56 -18.30
N GLU A 265 -36.66 3.65 -17.51
CA GLU A 265 -36.32 3.53 -16.06
C GLU A 265 -34.89 3.13 -15.85
N TYR A 266 -34.39 2.17 -16.61
CA TYR A 266 -32.99 1.72 -16.55
C TYR A 266 -32.01 2.85 -16.96
N LYS A 267 -32.33 3.61 -18.02
CA LYS A 267 -31.53 4.80 -18.40
C LYS A 267 -31.54 5.88 -17.31
N ALA A 268 -32.66 6.08 -16.64
CA ALA A 268 -32.74 7.04 -15.53
C ALA A 268 -31.90 6.60 -14.35
N ASP A 269 -31.85 5.29 -14.05
CA ASP A 269 -30.98 4.72 -13.01
C ASP A 269 -29.50 4.82 -13.36
N ILE A 270 -29.10 4.47 -14.58
CA ILE A 270 -27.71 4.65 -15.06
C ILE A 270 -27.29 6.12 -14.90
N ARG A 271 -28.15 7.06 -15.33
CA ARG A 271 -27.86 8.50 -15.18
C ARG A 271 -27.69 8.89 -13.73
N LYS A 272 -28.56 8.40 -12.85
CA LYS A 272 -28.46 8.64 -11.40
C LYS A 272 -27.14 8.12 -10.85
N ASN A 273 -26.79 6.87 -11.14
CA ASN A 273 -25.58 6.22 -10.66
C ASN A 273 -24.33 6.92 -11.17
N LEU A 274 -24.29 7.32 -12.44
CA LEU A 274 -23.18 8.12 -13.00
C LEU A 274 -23.08 9.49 -12.33
N THR A 275 -24.22 10.14 -12.04
CA THR A 275 -24.24 11.46 -11.38
C THR A 275 -23.72 11.35 -9.94
N GLU A 276 -24.17 10.34 -9.21
CA GLU A 276 -23.70 10.07 -7.83
C GLU A 276 -22.20 9.72 -7.81
N SER A 277 -21.75 8.89 -8.76
CA SER A 277 -20.33 8.53 -8.89
C SER A 277 -19.46 9.75 -9.19
N ARG A 278 -19.85 10.59 -10.17
CA ARG A 278 -19.12 11.83 -10.51
C ARG A 278 -19.10 12.83 -9.36
N ALA A 279 -20.19 12.93 -8.61
CA ALA A 279 -20.24 13.80 -7.43
C ALA A 279 -19.30 13.27 -6.31
N ALA A 280 -19.28 11.95 -6.08
CA ALA A 280 -18.38 11.32 -5.13
C ALA A 280 -16.91 11.49 -5.53
N ASP A 281 -16.59 11.37 -6.82
CA ASP A 281 -15.24 11.60 -7.35
C ASP A 281 -14.83 13.07 -7.20
N ALA A 282 -15.70 14.01 -7.51
CA ALA A 282 -15.45 15.43 -7.32
C ALA A 282 -15.20 15.78 -5.84
N GLU A 283 -15.97 15.19 -4.92
CA GLU A 283 -15.78 15.37 -3.49
C GLU A 283 -14.45 14.77 -3.01
N ARG A 284 -14.10 13.58 -3.48
CA ARG A 284 -12.82 12.93 -3.16
C ARG A 284 -11.62 13.74 -3.66
N ASN A 285 -11.70 14.22 -4.91
CA ASN A 285 -10.66 15.05 -5.51
C ASN A 285 -10.50 16.38 -4.75
N PHE A 286 -11.60 17.03 -4.42
CA PHE A 286 -11.62 18.24 -3.61
C PHE A 286 -10.96 18.01 -2.23
N LYS A 287 -11.36 16.95 -1.51
CA LYS A 287 -10.78 16.61 -0.22
C LYS A 287 -9.29 16.33 -0.32
N THR A 288 -8.87 15.62 -1.36
CA THR A 288 -7.46 15.34 -1.62
C THR A 288 -6.67 16.62 -1.87
N GLU A 289 -7.20 17.54 -2.66
CA GLU A 289 -6.58 18.84 -2.94
C GLU A 289 -6.44 19.68 -1.66
N ILE A 290 -7.52 19.78 -0.87
CA ILE A 290 -7.52 20.53 0.39
C ILE A 290 -6.50 19.94 1.38
N MET A 291 -6.47 18.63 1.53
CA MET A 291 -5.50 17.97 2.40
C MET A 291 -4.06 18.23 1.92
N ASN A 292 -3.80 18.13 0.62
CA ASN A 292 -2.49 18.43 0.06
C ASN A 292 -2.07 19.87 0.33
N LYS A 293 -2.95 20.85 0.16
CA LYS A 293 -2.67 22.27 0.48
C LYS A 293 -2.39 22.48 1.97
N ALA A 294 -3.12 21.80 2.86
CA ALA A 294 -2.87 21.86 4.29
C ALA A 294 -1.50 21.25 4.65
N LEU A 295 -1.14 20.14 4.02
CA LEU A 295 0.16 19.49 4.17
C LEU A 295 1.32 20.39 3.66
N ASP A 296 1.13 21.02 2.52
CA ASP A 296 2.16 21.90 1.93
C ASP A 296 2.38 23.18 2.75
N ASN A 297 1.36 23.60 3.51
CA ASN A 297 1.45 24.76 4.41
C ASN A 297 2.10 24.43 5.76
N MET A 298 2.22 23.16 6.16
CA MET A 298 2.85 22.80 7.42
C MET A 298 4.36 22.62 7.27
N SER A 299 5.08 22.72 8.39
CA SER A 299 6.49 22.40 8.46
C SER A 299 6.74 21.36 9.55
N VAL A 300 7.36 20.24 9.17
CA VAL A 300 7.74 19.16 10.07
C VAL A 300 8.99 18.44 9.55
N THR A 301 9.85 18.01 10.46
CA THR A 301 10.95 17.09 10.16
C THR A 301 10.55 15.71 10.66
N ILE A 302 10.37 14.76 9.75
CA ILE A 302 9.88 13.41 10.08
C ILE A 302 11.06 12.50 10.41
N PRO A 303 11.05 11.81 11.57
CA PRO A 303 12.02 10.78 11.88
C PRO A 303 11.96 9.61 10.89
N GLU A 304 13.13 9.04 10.57
CA GLU A 304 13.22 7.95 9.60
C GLU A 304 12.49 6.69 10.06
N SER A 305 12.46 6.43 11.37
CA SER A 305 11.72 5.29 11.93
C SER A 305 10.22 5.33 11.62
N MET A 306 9.60 6.52 11.64
CA MET A 306 8.17 6.65 11.32
C MET A 306 7.88 6.31 9.86
N ILE A 307 8.74 6.74 8.94
CA ILE A 307 8.61 6.41 7.51
C ILE A 307 8.81 4.91 7.28
N ALA A 308 9.82 4.33 7.93
CA ALA A 308 10.10 2.90 7.84
C ALA A 308 8.94 2.05 8.38
N GLU A 309 8.38 2.43 9.53
CA GLU A 309 7.24 1.73 10.14
C GLU A 309 5.99 1.81 9.26
N LYS A 310 5.71 2.99 8.66
CA LYS A 310 4.59 3.15 7.73
C LYS A 310 4.80 2.36 6.43
N THR A 311 6.03 2.27 5.95
CA THR A 311 6.39 1.43 4.79
C THR A 311 6.14 -0.05 5.09
N ASP A 312 6.45 -0.50 6.30
CA ASP A 312 6.18 -1.87 6.77
C ASP A 312 4.68 -2.14 6.93
N GLU A 313 3.93 -1.15 7.37
CA GLU A 313 2.47 -1.23 7.44
C GLU A 313 1.86 -1.39 6.05
N PHE A 314 2.31 -0.61 5.06
CA PHE A 314 1.85 -0.75 3.66
C PHE A 314 2.13 -2.14 3.11
N LEU A 315 3.33 -2.68 3.35
CA LEU A 315 3.67 -4.04 2.93
C LEU A 315 2.75 -5.09 3.56
N ARG A 316 2.47 -4.96 4.87
CA ARG A 316 1.57 -5.88 5.57
C ARG A 316 0.13 -5.80 5.04
N ASN A 317 -0.38 -4.60 4.83
CA ASN A 317 -1.72 -4.39 4.26
C ASN A 317 -1.82 -4.97 2.85
N TYR A 318 -0.77 -4.80 2.04
CA TYR A 318 -0.72 -5.40 0.71
C TYR A 318 -0.69 -6.93 0.77
N ALA A 319 0.12 -7.51 1.64
CA ALA A 319 0.15 -8.95 1.85
C ALA A 319 -1.20 -9.52 2.33
N ASP A 320 -1.86 -8.83 3.26
CA ASP A 320 -3.19 -9.20 3.75
C ASP A 320 -4.24 -9.15 2.60
N SER A 321 -4.15 -8.16 1.70
CA SER A 321 -5.04 -8.06 0.53
C SER A 321 -4.87 -9.22 -0.47
N LEU A 322 -3.68 -9.81 -0.52
CA LEU A 322 -3.37 -11.00 -1.33
C LEU A 322 -3.67 -12.32 -0.59
N GLY A 323 -4.18 -12.27 0.64
CA GLY A 323 -4.44 -13.46 1.47
C GLY A 323 -3.17 -14.14 1.97
N ILE A 324 -2.02 -13.45 1.93
CA ILE A 324 -0.74 -13.96 2.45
C ILE A 324 -0.76 -13.83 3.97
N GLY A 325 -0.60 -14.96 4.66
CA GLY A 325 -0.66 -14.98 6.13
C GLY A 325 0.45 -14.14 6.79
N ARG A 326 0.15 -13.59 7.97
CA ARG A 326 1.01 -12.66 8.75
C ARG A 326 2.35 -13.25 9.22
N ASN A 327 2.61 -14.54 9.01
CA ASN A 327 3.83 -15.22 9.45
C ASN A 327 4.95 -15.20 8.39
N VAL A 328 4.76 -14.51 7.26
CA VAL A 328 5.77 -14.38 6.21
C VAL A 328 6.70 -13.23 6.57
N SER A 329 8.01 -13.45 6.42
CA SER A 329 9.00 -12.41 6.70
C SER A 329 8.92 -11.27 5.66
N ARG A 330 9.29 -10.04 6.06
CA ARG A 330 9.39 -8.89 5.15
C ARG A 330 10.18 -9.22 3.88
N ALA A 331 11.33 -9.85 4.04
CA ALA A 331 12.20 -10.21 2.92
C ALA A 331 11.56 -11.21 1.95
N ASP A 332 10.81 -12.19 2.48
CA ASP A 332 10.10 -13.16 1.64
C ASP A 332 8.91 -12.55 0.91
N LEU A 333 8.21 -11.59 1.53
CA LEU A 333 7.14 -10.83 0.89
C LEU A 333 7.67 -10.02 -0.30
N ILE A 334 8.71 -9.22 -0.09
CA ILE A 334 9.32 -8.39 -1.14
C ILE A 334 9.86 -9.26 -2.28
N LYS A 335 10.50 -10.38 -1.95
CA LYS A 335 10.97 -11.35 -2.95
C LYS A 335 9.81 -12.01 -3.71
N GLY A 336 8.71 -12.31 -3.03
CA GLY A 336 7.48 -12.84 -3.67
C GLY A 336 6.87 -11.88 -4.68
N LEU A 337 7.05 -10.56 -4.49
CA LEU A 337 6.67 -9.52 -5.44
C LEU A 337 7.66 -9.34 -6.61
N GLY A 338 8.75 -10.13 -6.65
CA GLY A 338 9.79 -9.99 -7.67
C GLY A 338 10.64 -8.72 -7.53
N MET A 339 10.64 -8.10 -6.35
CA MET A 339 11.33 -6.84 -6.08
C MET A 339 12.57 -7.03 -5.21
N THR A 340 13.48 -6.06 -5.23
CA THR A 340 14.54 -5.90 -4.24
C THR A 340 14.07 -5.00 -3.10
N GLU A 341 14.73 -5.10 -1.95
CA GLU A 341 14.47 -4.22 -0.79
C GLU A 341 14.57 -2.74 -1.16
N GLU A 342 15.60 -2.39 -1.94
CA GLU A 342 15.83 -1.01 -2.40
C GLU A 342 14.73 -0.51 -3.32
N SER A 343 14.33 -1.33 -4.31
CA SER A 343 13.28 -0.94 -5.27
C SER A 343 11.91 -0.83 -4.60
N PHE A 344 11.60 -1.75 -3.67
CA PHE A 344 10.39 -1.69 -2.87
C PHE A 344 10.34 -0.43 -1.99
N THR A 345 11.42 -0.17 -1.24
CA THR A 345 11.50 1.01 -0.38
C THR A 345 11.40 2.30 -1.19
N ALA A 346 12.11 2.41 -2.32
CA ALA A 346 12.04 3.59 -3.19
C ALA A 346 10.63 3.83 -3.75
N MET A 347 9.89 2.77 -4.07
CA MET A 347 8.53 2.85 -4.57
C MET A 347 7.52 3.28 -3.48
N MET A 348 7.64 2.72 -2.26
CA MET A 348 6.66 2.94 -1.19
C MET A 348 6.94 4.18 -0.34
N ARG A 349 8.21 4.60 -0.24
CA ARG A 349 8.64 5.71 0.61
C ARG A 349 7.85 7.01 0.40
N PRO A 350 7.62 7.50 -0.85
CA PRO A 350 6.90 8.77 -1.03
C PRO A 350 5.47 8.73 -0.48
N GLY A 351 4.78 7.59 -0.69
CA GLY A 351 3.43 7.38 -0.14
C GLY A 351 3.43 7.28 1.39
N ALA A 352 4.39 6.55 1.96
CA ALA A 352 4.55 6.41 3.40
C ALA A 352 4.86 7.76 4.07
N GLU A 353 5.78 8.54 3.50
CA GLU A 353 6.12 9.88 3.99
C GLU A 353 4.90 10.81 3.96
N ARG A 354 4.14 10.81 2.85
CA ARG A 354 2.92 11.62 2.74
C ARG A 354 1.84 11.20 3.74
N GLN A 355 1.69 9.90 3.99
CA GLN A 355 0.74 9.43 5.00
C GLN A 355 1.16 9.82 6.42
N VAL A 356 2.45 9.69 6.75
CA VAL A 356 2.96 10.14 8.06
C VAL A 356 2.77 11.65 8.22
N GLN A 357 2.99 12.44 7.16
CA GLN A 357 2.69 13.87 7.18
C GLN A 357 1.22 14.15 7.50
N ALA A 358 0.30 13.40 6.86
CA ALA A 358 -1.13 13.55 7.10
C ALA A 358 -1.52 13.19 8.54
N ASP A 359 -1.01 12.08 9.07
CA ASP A 359 -1.23 11.68 10.45
C ASP A 359 -0.75 12.76 11.43
N LEU A 360 0.45 13.30 11.22
CA LEU A 360 1.04 14.37 12.04
C LEU A 360 0.28 15.70 11.94
N LEU A 361 -0.18 16.07 10.75
CA LEU A 361 -1.03 17.24 10.56
C LEU A 361 -2.31 17.12 11.38
N LEU A 362 -2.99 15.99 11.25
CA LEU A 362 -4.26 15.75 11.94
C LEU A 362 -4.07 15.73 13.46
N ASP A 363 -3.03 15.09 13.98
CA ASP A 363 -2.68 15.10 15.40
C ASP A 363 -2.39 16.52 15.93
N ALA A 364 -1.73 17.34 15.10
CA ALA A 364 -1.47 18.73 15.46
C ALA A 364 -2.74 19.58 15.46
N VAL A 365 -3.67 19.34 14.52
CA VAL A 365 -4.98 20.00 14.46
C VAL A 365 -5.85 19.55 15.64
N VAL A 366 -5.88 18.25 15.98
CA VAL A 366 -6.56 17.73 17.17
C VAL A 366 -6.13 18.50 18.42
N LYS A 367 -4.82 18.67 18.63
CA LYS A 367 -4.25 19.41 19.76
C LYS A 367 -4.57 20.92 19.70
N ALA A 368 -4.53 21.54 18.52
CA ALA A 368 -4.77 22.97 18.35
C ALA A 368 -6.23 23.37 18.57
N GLU A 369 -7.17 22.49 18.21
CA GLU A 369 -8.62 22.71 18.27
C GLU A 369 -9.26 22.03 19.49
N ASP A 370 -8.48 21.35 20.34
CA ASP A 370 -8.95 20.63 21.53
C ASP A 370 -10.07 19.63 21.21
N LEU A 371 -9.85 18.85 20.13
CA LEU A 371 -10.81 17.87 19.65
C LEU A 371 -10.71 16.59 20.48
N HIS A 372 -11.85 16.10 20.94
CA HIS A 372 -11.95 14.86 21.69
C HIS A 372 -13.03 13.96 21.12
N ALA A 373 -12.79 12.66 21.13
CA ALA A 373 -13.79 11.68 20.80
C ALA A 373 -14.81 11.56 21.94
N SER A 374 -16.10 11.71 21.63
CA SER A 374 -17.21 11.56 22.59
C SER A 374 -17.73 10.11 22.60
N ASP A 375 -18.55 9.79 23.59
CA ASP A 375 -19.23 8.48 23.64
C ASP A 375 -20.17 8.29 22.43
N GLU A 376 -20.80 9.37 21.94
CA GLU A 376 -21.63 9.32 20.72
C GLU A 376 -20.80 8.97 19.48
N ASP A 377 -19.57 9.44 19.39
CA ASP A 377 -18.67 9.12 18.25
C ASP A 377 -18.25 7.66 18.30
N LYS A 378 -18.00 7.12 19.50
CA LYS A 378 -17.75 5.69 19.68
C LYS A 378 -18.95 4.84 19.25
N GLU A 379 -20.16 5.22 19.65
CA GLU A 379 -21.38 4.52 19.24
C GLU A 379 -21.56 4.53 17.72
N LYS A 380 -21.31 5.67 17.07
CA LYS A 380 -21.35 5.78 15.59
C LYS A 380 -20.31 4.89 14.94
N PHE A 381 -19.08 4.86 15.49
CA PHE A 381 -18.01 4.01 14.99
C PHE A 381 -18.39 2.53 15.08
N TYR A 382 -18.91 2.09 16.23
CA TYR A 382 -19.33 0.70 16.39
C TYR A 382 -20.52 0.33 15.50
N LYS A 383 -21.46 1.25 15.30
CA LYS A 383 -22.58 1.04 14.38
C LYS A 383 -22.11 0.89 12.94
N GLN A 384 -21.16 1.71 12.49
CA GLN A 384 -20.56 1.57 11.18
C GLN A 384 -19.84 0.23 11.03
N LEU A 385 -19.13 -0.19 12.06
CA LEU A 385 -18.45 -1.48 12.09
C LEU A 385 -19.44 -2.66 12.01
N GLU A 386 -20.62 -2.54 12.63
CA GLU A 386 -21.70 -3.52 12.51
C GLU A 386 -22.28 -3.59 11.09
N GLU A 387 -22.42 -2.43 10.43
CA GLU A 387 -22.88 -2.34 9.05
C GLU A 387 -21.85 -2.96 8.07
N ASP A 388 -20.54 -2.70 8.29
CA ASP A 388 -19.46 -3.15 7.40
C ASP A 388 -19.15 -4.65 7.56
N TYR A 389 -19.17 -5.18 8.79
CA TYR A 389 -18.72 -6.55 9.09
C TYR A 389 -19.85 -7.53 9.48
N GLY A 390 -21.08 -7.06 9.66
CA GLY A 390 -22.23 -7.90 9.97
C GLY A 390 -21.98 -8.85 11.15
N GLU A 391 -22.16 -10.13 10.97
CA GLU A 391 -21.99 -11.16 12.01
C GLU A 391 -20.56 -11.22 12.59
N ASN A 392 -19.56 -10.71 11.91
CA ASN A 392 -18.17 -10.67 12.38
C ASN A 392 -17.84 -9.43 13.22
N ALA A 393 -18.73 -8.45 13.31
CA ALA A 393 -18.49 -7.18 13.99
C ALA A 393 -18.02 -7.33 15.44
N GLU A 394 -18.66 -8.20 16.23
CA GLU A 394 -18.26 -8.46 17.62
C GLU A 394 -16.83 -9.01 17.75
N LYS A 395 -16.40 -9.83 16.80
CA LYS A 395 -15.04 -10.36 16.78
C LYS A 395 -14.03 -9.27 16.45
N VAL A 396 -14.35 -8.43 15.47
CA VAL A 396 -13.52 -7.28 15.07
C VAL A 396 -13.43 -6.28 16.21
N LYS A 397 -14.55 -5.95 16.86
CA LYS A 397 -14.61 -5.07 18.03
C LYS A 397 -13.71 -5.53 19.17
N GLY A 398 -13.63 -6.85 19.43
CA GLY A 398 -12.75 -7.42 20.45
C GLY A 398 -11.25 -7.36 20.12
N MET A 399 -10.88 -7.02 18.87
CA MET A 399 -9.49 -6.88 18.42
C MET A 399 -9.01 -5.42 18.34
N ILE A 400 -9.94 -4.46 18.44
CA ILE A 400 -9.62 -3.04 18.32
C ILE A 400 -9.11 -2.53 19.67
N ASP A 401 -7.95 -1.89 19.65
CA ASP A 401 -7.45 -1.12 20.79
C ASP A 401 -8.28 0.16 20.94
N GLU A 402 -8.88 0.37 22.13
CA GLU A 402 -9.76 1.52 22.39
C GLU A 402 -9.02 2.85 22.24
N HIS A 403 -7.75 2.91 22.63
CA HIS A 403 -6.95 4.13 22.54
C HIS A 403 -6.68 4.51 21.07
N LEU A 404 -6.29 3.54 20.26
CA LEU A 404 -6.07 3.75 18.82
C LEU A 404 -7.37 4.14 18.10
N MET A 405 -8.48 3.52 18.47
CA MET A 405 -9.81 3.87 17.96
C MET A 405 -10.17 5.33 18.27
N MET A 406 -9.91 5.77 19.51
CA MET A 406 -10.18 7.15 19.91
C MET A 406 -9.34 8.14 19.11
N GLN A 407 -8.06 7.86 18.93
CA GLN A 407 -7.17 8.67 18.07
C GLN A 407 -7.66 8.74 16.64
N ASP A 408 -8.12 7.63 16.06
CA ASP A 408 -8.67 7.61 14.70
C ASP A 408 -9.92 8.47 14.58
N ILE A 409 -10.83 8.40 15.56
CA ILE A 409 -12.02 9.26 15.62
C ILE A 409 -11.63 10.74 15.71
N GLU A 410 -10.66 11.08 16.55
CA GLU A 410 -10.18 12.47 16.70
C GLU A 410 -9.54 13.00 15.42
N ARG A 411 -8.72 12.18 14.73
CA ARG A 411 -8.15 12.52 13.42
C ARG A 411 -9.22 12.71 12.34
N ARG A 412 -10.27 11.88 12.32
CA ARG A 412 -11.40 12.07 11.40
C ARG A 412 -12.11 13.40 11.65
N LYS A 413 -12.36 13.75 12.92
CA LYS A 413 -12.92 15.06 13.28
C LYS A 413 -12.04 16.22 12.81
N ALA A 414 -10.72 16.10 12.94
CA ALA A 414 -9.78 17.10 12.45
C ALA A 414 -9.81 17.23 10.93
N ALA A 415 -9.89 16.11 10.22
CA ALA A 415 -10.04 16.10 8.76
C ALA A 415 -11.37 16.73 8.31
N ASP A 416 -12.47 16.39 8.98
CA ASP A 416 -13.79 16.97 8.69
C ASP A 416 -13.78 18.49 8.93
N LEU A 417 -13.19 18.96 10.02
CA LEU A 417 -13.04 20.39 10.29
C LEU A 417 -12.25 21.13 9.19
N ILE A 418 -11.19 20.52 8.68
CA ILE A 418 -10.42 21.07 7.55
C ILE A 418 -11.31 21.16 6.30
N TYR A 419 -12.02 20.08 5.96
CA TYR A 419 -12.87 20.01 4.76
C TYR A 419 -14.10 20.94 4.84
N GLU A 420 -14.77 20.97 5.99
CA GLU A 420 -15.97 21.84 6.21
C GLU A 420 -15.61 23.32 6.20
N SER A 421 -14.43 23.69 6.65
CA SER A 421 -13.94 25.07 6.58
C SER A 421 -13.48 25.52 5.20
N ALA A 422 -13.27 24.56 4.29
CA ALA A 422 -12.72 24.82 2.96
C ALA A 422 -13.74 25.48 2.02
N VAL A 423 -13.26 26.28 1.10
CA VAL A 423 -14.06 27.02 0.11
C VAL A 423 -14.02 26.29 -1.23
N LYS A 424 -15.17 25.84 -1.70
CA LYS A 424 -15.32 25.25 -3.03
C LYS A 424 -15.26 26.33 -4.10
N THR A 425 -14.35 26.22 -5.05
CA THR A 425 -14.18 27.12 -6.20
C THR A 425 -14.45 26.39 -7.50
N GLU A 426 -14.92 27.10 -8.51
CA GLU A 426 -15.05 26.54 -9.85
C GLU A 426 -13.69 26.48 -10.56
N PRO A 427 -13.48 25.50 -11.47
CA PRO A 427 -12.25 25.43 -12.25
C PRO A 427 -12.06 26.71 -13.07
N LYS A 428 -10.87 27.27 -13.06
CA LYS A 428 -10.52 28.41 -13.93
C LYS A 428 -10.54 27.94 -15.38
N ALA A 429 -11.10 28.74 -16.27
CA ALA A 429 -11.31 28.42 -17.69
C ALA A 429 -10.03 28.01 -18.46
N GLU A 430 -8.84 28.25 -17.92
CA GLU A 430 -7.56 27.83 -18.50
C GLU A 430 -7.16 26.39 -18.14
N GLU A 431 -7.59 25.86 -16.99
CA GLU A 431 -7.31 24.47 -16.58
C GLU A 431 -8.29 23.45 -17.19
N ALA A 432 -9.45 23.88 -17.65
CA ALA A 432 -10.41 23.03 -18.33
C ALA A 432 -9.96 22.57 -19.73
N ALA A 433 -8.87 23.15 -20.27
CA ALA A 433 -8.29 22.78 -21.58
C ALA A 433 -7.17 21.72 -21.49
N GLU A 434 -6.69 21.38 -20.28
CA GLU A 434 -5.61 20.40 -20.04
C GLU A 434 -6.07 19.10 -19.33
N ALA A 435 -7.38 18.89 -19.15
CA ALA A 435 -7.85 17.56 -18.80
C ALA A 435 -7.46 16.60 -19.95
N PRO A 436 -6.72 15.49 -19.67
CA PRO A 436 -6.35 14.58 -20.75
C PRO A 436 -7.63 14.04 -21.37
N ALA A 437 -7.95 14.49 -22.57
CA ALA A 437 -8.86 13.79 -23.44
C ALA A 437 -8.33 12.37 -23.57
N GLU A 438 -9.12 11.36 -23.22
CA GLU A 438 -8.86 9.97 -23.57
C GLU A 438 -8.36 9.97 -25.02
N ALA A 439 -7.15 9.47 -25.23
CA ALA A 439 -6.52 9.44 -26.54
C ALA A 439 -7.50 8.76 -27.51
N PRO A 440 -7.91 9.41 -28.59
CA PRO A 440 -8.70 8.76 -29.60
C PRO A 440 -7.85 7.64 -30.18
N ALA A 441 -8.43 6.45 -30.30
CA ALA A 441 -7.85 5.38 -31.09
C ALA A 441 -7.47 5.97 -32.45
N GLU A 442 -6.17 5.99 -32.76
CA GLU A 442 -5.69 6.45 -34.06
C GLU A 442 -6.35 5.63 -35.16
N GLU A 443 -7.29 6.26 -35.86
CA GLU A 443 -7.69 5.86 -37.20
C GLU A 443 -6.47 6.08 -38.10
N ASN A 444 -5.66 5.05 -38.32
CA ASN A 444 -4.72 5.05 -39.40
C ASN A 444 -5.51 4.95 -40.72
N LYS A 445 -5.66 6.10 -41.38
CA LYS A 445 -5.86 6.17 -42.85
C LYS A 445 -4.49 6.10 -43.51
N ASP A 446 -4.27 5.02 -44.17
CA ASP A 446 -3.60 4.69 -45.46
C ASP A 446 -2.92 3.34 -45.40
#